data_449e58381efd60ad0f7018cb9da751eb
#
_entry.id   449e58381efd60ad0f7018cb9da751eb
#
_cell.length_a   1.000
_cell.length_b   1.000
_cell.length_c   1.000
_cell.angle_alpha   90.00
_cell.angle_beta   90.00
_cell.angle_gamma   90.00
#
_symmetry.space_group_name_H-M   'P 1'
#
loop_
_entity.id
_entity.type
_entity.pdbx_description
1 polymer ?
#
loop_
_entity_poly.entity_id
_entity_poly.type
_entity_poly.pdbx_seq_one_letter_code
_entity_poly.pdbx_strand_id
1 'polypeptide(L)' 'MSKKEDNIKLRGTIRKCLQGAKFIVHVDENDFDVTCSLSGRMRQSKIKLYENDEVDIEVSVYDFKTGRIVWRYK' A
#
# COMPACT_ATOMS: atom_id res chain seq x y z
N MET A 1 23.28 -7.63 -6.28
CA MET A 1 22.22 -7.69 -6.76
C MET A 1 21.16 -6.98 -6.12
N SER A 2 20.66 -6.15 -6.71
CA SER A 2 19.64 -5.33 -6.20
C SER A 2 18.34 -6.06 -6.09
N LYS A 3 17.64 -5.85 -5.01
CA LYS A 3 16.36 -6.44 -4.85
C LYS A 3 15.27 -5.50 -5.17
N LYS A 4 15.58 -4.31 -5.61
CA LYS A 4 14.55 -3.36 -5.88
C LYS A 4 13.68 -3.75 -7.01
N GLU A 5 14.22 -4.51 -7.93
CA GLU A 5 13.44 -4.92 -9.05
C GLU A 5 12.38 -5.91 -8.73
N ASP A 6 12.42 -6.46 -7.50
CA ASP A 6 11.42 -7.42 -7.11
C ASP A 6 10.15 -6.75 -6.62
N ASN A 7 10.14 -5.44 -6.56
CA ASN A 7 8.97 -4.70 -6.07
C ASN A 7 8.33 -3.93 -7.20
N ILE A 8 7.00 -3.89 -7.16
CA ILE A 8 6.22 -3.16 -8.14
C ILE A 8 5.42 -2.11 -7.40
N LYS A 9 5.36 -0.92 -7.96
CA LYS A 9 4.55 0.14 -7.39
C LYS A 9 3.21 0.18 -8.10
N LEU A 10 2.14 0.15 -7.32
CA LEU A 10 0.79 0.16 -7.84
C LEU A 10 0.01 1.27 -7.15
N ARG A 11 -0.98 1.76 -7.83
CA ARG A 11 -1.85 2.78 -7.28
C ARG A 11 -3.18 2.16 -6.92
N GLY A 12 -3.70 2.52 -5.78
CA GLY A 12 -4.97 1.98 -5.34
C GLY A 12 -5.70 2.90 -4.41
N THR A 13 -6.84 2.44 -3.94
CA THR A 13 -7.71 3.19 -3.05
C THR A 13 -7.91 2.39 -1.77
N ILE A 14 -7.82 3.05 -0.63
CA ILE A 14 -8.01 2.38 0.64
C ILE A 14 -9.47 2.03 0.79
N ARG A 15 -9.75 0.75 0.98
CA ARG A 15 -11.12 0.29 1.16
C ARG A 15 -11.48 0.13 2.61
N LYS A 16 -10.53 -0.22 3.45
CA LYS A 16 -10.80 -0.49 4.83
C LYS A 16 -9.57 -0.25 5.67
N CYS A 17 -9.77 0.29 6.86
CA CYS A 17 -8.67 0.49 7.80
C CYS A 17 -8.81 -0.58 8.87
N LEU A 18 -7.75 -1.35 9.08
CA LEU A 18 -7.74 -2.44 10.04
C LEU A 18 -6.93 -2.03 11.26
N GLN A 19 -7.03 -2.82 12.30
CA GLN A 19 -6.23 -2.57 13.49
C GLN A 19 -4.76 -2.85 13.20
N GLY A 20 -3.89 -2.21 13.95
CA GLY A 20 -2.47 -2.45 13.82
C GLY A 20 -1.85 -1.75 12.62
N ALA A 21 -2.43 -0.63 12.22
CA ALA A 21 -1.91 0.16 11.12
C ALA A 21 -1.85 -0.64 9.82
N LYS A 22 -2.89 -1.44 9.59
CA LYS A 22 -3.01 -2.19 8.35
C LYS A 22 -4.23 -1.74 7.59
N PHE A 23 -4.17 -1.88 6.29
CA PHE A 23 -5.20 -1.36 5.41
C PHE A 23 -5.46 -2.30 4.27
N ILE A 24 -6.71 -2.36 3.83
CA ILE A 24 -7.05 -3.09 2.61
C ILE A 24 -7.07 -2.06 1.49
N VAL A 25 -6.22 -2.24 0.51
CA VAL A 25 -6.12 -1.33 -0.62
C VAL A 25 -6.55 -2.06 -1.87
N HIS A 26 -7.49 -1.45 -2.59
CA HIS A 26 -7.96 -2.01 -3.84
C HIS A 26 -7.13 -1.43 -4.98
N VAL A 27 -6.51 -2.30 -5.75
CA VAL A 27 -5.69 -1.88 -6.88
C VAL A 27 -6.62 -1.71 -8.08
N ASP A 28 -6.84 -0.47 -8.45
CA ASP A 28 -7.85 -0.15 -9.45
C ASP A 28 -7.62 -0.79 -10.79
N GLU A 29 -6.38 -0.78 -11.21
CA GLU A 29 -6.04 -1.27 -12.52
C GLU A 29 -6.27 -2.76 -12.68
N ASN A 30 -5.97 -3.51 -11.65
CA ASN A 30 -6.03 -4.96 -11.72
C ASN A 30 -7.19 -5.55 -10.95
N ASP A 31 -7.98 -4.70 -10.30
CA ASP A 31 -9.19 -5.13 -9.63
C ASP A 31 -8.95 -6.23 -8.60
N PHE A 32 -7.97 -6.03 -7.74
CA PHE A 32 -7.75 -6.95 -6.64
C PHE A 32 -7.32 -6.17 -5.41
N ASP A 33 -7.42 -6.81 -4.24
CA ASP A 33 -7.13 -6.18 -2.97
C ASP A 33 -5.80 -6.65 -2.41
N VAL A 34 -5.11 -5.73 -1.74
CA VAL A 34 -3.82 -6.02 -1.12
C VAL A 34 -3.92 -5.55 0.33
N THR A 35 -3.48 -6.39 1.25
CA THR A 35 -3.39 -5.98 2.65
C THR A 35 -2.05 -5.26 2.83
N CYS A 36 -2.11 -4.00 3.21
CA CYS A 36 -0.92 -3.16 3.27
C CYS A 36 -0.64 -2.67 4.68
N SER A 37 0.64 -2.49 4.98
CA SER A 37 1.06 -1.80 6.18
C SER A 37 1.69 -0.49 5.74
N LEU A 38 2.01 0.37 6.71
CA LEU A 38 2.69 1.62 6.38
C LEU A 38 4.18 1.36 6.18
N SER A 39 4.76 2.04 5.21
CA SER A 39 6.20 2.02 5.06
C SER A 39 6.83 2.76 6.24
N GLY A 40 8.11 2.58 6.44
CA GLY A 40 8.80 3.27 7.52
C GLY A 40 8.70 4.77 7.39
N ARG A 41 8.82 5.28 6.18
CA ARG A 41 8.72 6.71 5.94
C ARG A 41 7.33 7.25 6.29
N MET A 42 6.30 6.54 5.90
CA MET A 42 4.94 6.98 6.19
C MET A 42 4.68 6.94 7.69
N ARG A 43 5.22 5.95 8.36
CA ARG A 43 5.04 5.81 9.79
C ARG A 43 5.75 6.94 10.52
N GLN A 44 6.92 7.30 10.08
CA GLN A 44 7.67 8.40 10.69
C GLN A 44 6.98 9.73 10.50
N SER A 45 6.35 9.91 9.36
CA SER A 45 5.66 11.16 9.07
C SER A 45 4.33 11.29 9.78
N LYS A 46 3.88 10.20 10.41
CA LYS A 46 2.62 10.20 11.14
C LYS A 46 1.45 10.64 10.27
N ILE A 47 1.48 10.21 9.03
CA ILE A 47 0.43 10.53 8.09
C ILE A 47 -0.78 9.68 8.42
N LYS A 48 -1.94 10.30 8.46
CA LYS A 48 -3.18 9.58 8.71
C LYS A 48 -3.84 9.22 7.40
N LEU A 49 -4.36 8.01 7.35
CA LEU A 49 -5.00 7.51 6.16
C LEU A 49 -6.43 7.11 6.47
N TYR A 50 -7.29 7.35 5.51
CA TYR A 50 -8.73 7.11 5.69
C TYR A 50 -9.25 6.30 4.50
N GLU A 51 -10.42 5.73 4.70
CA GLU A 51 -11.10 5.03 3.61
C GLU A 51 -11.31 5.98 2.45
N ASN A 52 -11.14 5.45 1.26
CA ASN A 52 -11.28 6.18 0.00
C ASN A 52 -10.11 7.09 -0.35
N ASP A 53 -9.05 7.08 0.46
CA ASP A 53 -7.84 7.80 0.09
C ASP A 53 -7.11 7.04 -1.01
N GLU A 54 -6.54 7.78 -1.93
CA GLU A 54 -5.72 7.19 -2.97
C GLU A 54 -4.28 7.12 -2.51
N VAL A 55 -3.65 6.01 -2.76
CA VAL A 55 -2.28 5.78 -2.29
C VAL A 55 -1.49 5.02 -3.33
N ASP A 56 -0.17 5.10 -3.21
CA ASP A 56 0.71 4.19 -3.94
C ASP A 56 1.17 3.14 -2.96
N ILE A 57 1.22 1.91 -3.43
CA ILE A 57 1.70 0.81 -2.61
C ILE A 57 2.79 0.09 -3.36
N GLU A 58 3.63 -0.63 -2.63
CA GLU A 58 4.63 -1.50 -3.21
C GLU A 58 4.30 -2.92 -2.83
N VAL A 59 4.34 -3.81 -3.81
CA VAL A 59 4.16 -5.24 -3.58
C VAL A 59 5.34 -5.97 -4.20
N SER A 60 5.60 -7.15 -3.67
CA SER A 60 6.64 -8.00 -4.24
C SER A 60 6.07 -8.73 -5.44
N VAL A 61 6.90 -8.94 -6.47
CA VAL A 61 6.45 -9.73 -7.60
C VAL A 61 6.18 -11.16 -7.20
N TYR A 62 6.65 -11.56 -6.02
CA TYR A 62 6.45 -12.93 -5.55
C TYR A 62 5.25 -13.04 -4.60
N ASP A 63 4.68 -11.93 -4.19
CA ASP A 63 3.57 -11.98 -3.26
C ASP A 63 2.72 -10.73 -3.41
N PHE A 64 1.64 -10.83 -4.15
CA PHE A 64 0.76 -9.70 -4.40
C PHE A 64 -0.33 -9.56 -3.33
N LYS A 65 -0.32 -10.42 -2.32
CA LYS A 65 -1.35 -10.36 -1.29
C LYS A 65 -1.05 -9.35 -0.21
N THR A 66 0.22 -9.05 0.00
CA THR A 66 0.60 -8.08 1.01
C THR A 66 1.48 -7.04 0.39
N GLY A 67 1.41 -5.84 0.93
CA GLY A 67 2.18 -4.75 0.40
C GLY A 67 2.42 -3.69 1.44
N ARG A 68 2.92 -2.56 0.98
CA ARG A 68 3.30 -1.48 1.86
C ARG A 68 2.87 -0.18 1.22
N ILE A 69 2.20 0.70 1.99
CA ILE A 69 1.79 2.00 1.49
C ILE A 69 3.00 2.92 1.58
N VAL A 70 3.37 3.51 0.45
CA VAL A 70 4.56 4.35 0.37
C VAL A 70 4.26 5.80 0.08
N TRP A 71 3.05 6.10 -0.36
CA TRP A 71 2.70 7.48 -0.70
C TRP A 71 1.19 7.66 -0.62
N ARG A 72 0.77 8.85 -0.24
CA ARG A 72 -0.64 9.18 -0.18
C ARG A 72 -0.90 10.38 -1.07
N TYR A 73 -1.88 10.25 -1.94
CA TYR A 73 -2.27 11.36 -2.80
C TYR A 73 -3.29 12.21 -2.07
N LYS A 74 -3.23 13.49 -2.34
CA LYS A 74 -4.17 14.35 -1.70
C LYS A 74 -5.17 14.95 -2.61
#